data_108462db6ee0b3238894924c74d27579
#
_entry.id   108462db6ee0b3238894924c74d27579
#
_cell.length_a   1.000
_cell.length_b   1.000
_cell.length_c   1.000
_cell.angle_alpha   90.00
_cell.angle_beta   90.00
_cell.angle_gamma   90.00
#
_symmetry.space_group_name_H-M   'P 1'
#
loop_
_entity.id
_entity.type
_entity.pdbx_description
1 polymer ?
#
loop_
_entity_poly.entity_id
_entity_poly.type
_entity_poly.pdbx_seq_one_letter_code
_entity_poly.pdbx_strand_id
1 'polypeptide(L)'
;MQNTIEALKKTAKFKPDYVEIDVHETKDNQFIIMHDENLKKLTEVDKEPKYLTVKQLTQLTAKEDGHRGKVVSLDQYIKAAKKLKQKLLIEIKTTQHDSKNFVANFNKKYGQTILKNKYQVQSLDYTAIKKCTSLIQKSQFYIFSLTT
;
A
#
# COMPACT_ATOMS: atom_id res chain seq x y z
N MET A 1 2.13 1.41 -15.90
CA MET A 1 1.45 0.69 -14.80
C MET A 1 2.01 1.16 -13.47
N GLN A 2 1.18 1.74 -12.62
CA GLN A 2 1.54 2.22 -11.27
C GLN A 2 1.64 1.05 -10.26
N ASN A 3 2.08 1.34 -9.04
CA ASN A 3 2.13 0.33 -7.96
C ASN A 3 2.97 -0.94 -8.29
N THR A 4 4.06 -0.78 -9.06
CA THR A 4 4.99 -1.86 -9.40
C THR A 4 6.42 -1.51 -9.04
N ILE A 5 7.26 -2.54 -8.90
CA ILE A 5 8.72 -2.35 -8.64
C ILE A 5 9.39 -1.62 -9.82
N GLU A 6 8.96 -1.90 -11.06
CA GLU A 6 9.45 -1.25 -12.26
C GLU A 6 9.13 0.26 -12.26
N ALA A 7 7.88 0.62 -11.89
CA ALA A 7 7.48 2.00 -11.75
C ALA A 7 8.30 2.72 -10.67
N LEU A 8 8.48 2.09 -9.51
CA LEU A 8 9.32 2.61 -8.43
C LEU A 8 10.74 2.91 -8.92
N LYS A 9 11.38 1.96 -9.62
CA LYS A 9 12.74 2.13 -10.16
C LYS A 9 12.83 3.29 -11.15
N LYS A 10 11.81 3.46 -12.01
CA LYS A 10 11.75 4.57 -12.96
C LYS A 10 11.58 5.90 -12.24
N THR A 11 10.62 5.98 -11.31
CA THR A 11 10.30 7.21 -10.56
C THR A 11 11.47 7.64 -9.66
N ALA A 12 12.15 6.70 -9.00
CA ALA A 12 13.29 6.99 -8.13
C ALA A 12 14.47 7.68 -8.86
N LYS A 13 14.58 7.52 -10.19
CA LYS A 13 15.61 8.24 -10.99
C LYS A 13 15.41 9.75 -10.96
N PHE A 14 14.18 10.23 -10.79
CA PHE A 14 13.85 11.65 -10.69
C PHE A 14 14.01 12.20 -9.26
N LYS A 15 14.35 11.34 -8.29
CA LYS A 15 14.60 11.69 -6.89
C LYS A 15 13.43 12.48 -6.24
N PRO A 16 12.18 12.06 -6.38
CA PRO A 16 11.08 12.74 -5.68
C PRO A 16 11.24 12.57 -4.17
N ASP A 17 10.71 13.49 -3.39
CA ASP A 17 10.71 13.37 -1.93
C ASP A 17 9.98 12.11 -1.46
N TYR A 18 8.84 11.81 -2.08
CA TYR A 18 8.04 10.63 -1.81
C TYR A 18 7.52 9.97 -3.08
N VAL A 19 7.39 8.66 -3.03
CA VAL A 19 6.60 7.88 -4.01
C VAL A 19 5.36 7.39 -3.28
N GLU A 20 4.21 7.74 -3.85
CA GLU A 20 2.90 7.33 -3.31
C GLU A 20 2.60 5.88 -3.72
N ILE A 21 1.97 5.13 -2.82
CA ILE A 21 1.50 3.77 -3.02
C ILE A 21 0.20 3.51 -2.28
N ASP A 22 -0.64 2.66 -2.86
CA ASP A 22 -1.93 2.24 -2.29
C ASP A 22 -1.82 0.84 -1.69
N VAL A 23 -2.35 0.66 -0.48
CA VAL A 23 -2.21 -0.60 0.28
C VAL A 23 -3.58 -1.17 0.64
N HIS A 24 -3.78 -2.45 0.31
CA HIS A 24 -4.93 -3.25 0.71
C HIS A 24 -4.54 -4.41 1.62
N GLU A 25 -5.45 -4.79 2.51
CA GLU A 25 -5.31 -5.98 3.35
C GLU A 25 -5.66 -7.26 2.54
N THR A 26 -4.96 -8.36 2.84
CA THR A 26 -5.21 -9.68 2.23
C THR A 26 -5.95 -10.60 3.21
N LYS A 27 -6.42 -11.77 2.72
CA LYS A 27 -7.12 -12.76 3.52
C LYS A 27 -6.32 -13.24 4.74
N ASP A 28 -5.02 -13.33 4.61
CA ASP A 28 -4.08 -13.76 5.65
C ASP A 28 -3.47 -12.59 6.43
N ASN A 29 -4.17 -11.43 6.47
CA ASN A 29 -3.76 -10.22 7.19
C ASN A 29 -2.36 -9.73 6.81
N GLN A 30 -1.96 -9.97 5.57
CA GLN A 30 -0.81 -9.37 4.94
C GLN A 30 -1.27 -8.18 4.09
N PHE A 31 -0.36 -7.56 3.35
CA PHE A 31 -0.66 -6.33 2.60
C PHE A 31 -0.06 -6.39 1.21
N ILE A 32 -0.85 -5.97 0.23
CA ILE A 32 -0.43 -5.84 -1.17
C ILE A 32 -0.57 -4.40 -1.64
N ILE A 33 0.08 -4.09 -2.75
CA ILE A 33 0.04 -2.76 -3.36
C ILE A 33 -0.83 -2.81 -4.60
N MET A 34 -1.91 -2.04 -4.60
CA MET A 34 -2.84 -1.91 -5.70
C MET A 34 -3.73 -0.70 -5.47
N HIS A 35 -4.06 0.05 -6.53
CA HIS A 35 -4.97 1.19 -6.44
C HIS A 35 -6.43 0.78 -6.28
N ASP A 36 -6.91 -0.11 -7.16
CA ASP A 36 -8.32 -0.47 -7.24
C ASP A 36 -8.73 -1.45 -6.14
N GLU A 37 -9.98 -1.36 -5.67
CA GLU A 37 -10.55 -2.27 -4.66
C GLU A 37 -10.74 -3.69 -5.19
N ASN A 38 -10.97 -3.83 -6.51
CA ASN A 38 -11.18 -5.13 -7.16
C ASN A 38 -10.07 -5.42 -8.16
N LEU A 39 -9.58 -6.65 -8.16
CA LEU A 39 -8.50 -7.14 -9.01
C LEU A 39 -8.87 -7.23 -10.50
N LYS A 40 -10.17 -7.24 -10.84
CA LYS A 40 -10.68 -7.52 -12.19
C LYS A 40 -10.07 -6.66 -13.28
N LYS A 41 -9.93 -5.37 -13.02
CA LYS A 41 -9.39 -4.42 -14.00
C LYS A 41 -7.95 -4.74 -14.40
N LEU A 42 -7.15 -5.21 -13.45
CA LEU A 42 -5.72 -5.44 -13.67
C LEU A 42 -5.36 -6.90 -13.95
N THR A 43 -6.12 -7.86 -13.40
CA THR A 43 -5.72 -9.28 -13.40
C THR A 43 -6.76 -10.24 -13.98
N GLU A 44 -7.92 -9.75 -14.39
CA GLU A 44 -9.09 -10.54 -14.83
C GLU A 44 -9.74 -11.39 -13.71
N VAL A 45 -9.22 -11.34 -12.49
CA VAL A 45 -9.79 -12.02 -11.31
C VAL A 45 -10.81 -11.10 -10.67
N ASP A 46 -12.09 -11.48 -10.70
CA ASP A 46 -13.19 -10.67 -10.12
C ASP A 46 -13.31 -10.93 -8.61
N LYS A 47 -12.35 -10.41 -7.85
CA LYS A 47 -12.29 -10.49 -6.39
C LYS A 47 -11.55 -9.29 -5.80
N GLU A 48 -11.89 -8.95 -4.56
CA GLU A 48 -11.08 -8.01 -3.76
C GLU A 48 -9.86 -8.74 -3.15
N PRO A 49 -8.77 -8.02 -2.88
CA PRO A 49 -7.57 -8.58 -2.24
C PRO A 49 -7.87 -9.33 -0.94
N LYS A 50 -8.83 -8.86 -0.16
CA LYS A 50 -9.26 -9.45 1.12
C LYS A 50 -9.69 -10.91 1.03
N TYR A 51 -10.09 -11.39 -0.12
CA TYR A 51 -10.52 -12.78 -0.32
C TYR A 51 -9.40 -13.72 -0.78
N LEU A 52 -8.20 -13.23 -1.00
CA LEU A 52 -7.04 -14.00 -1.43
C LEU A 52 -5.86 -13.82 -0.48
N THR A 53 -5.04 -14.85 -0.33
CA THR A 53 -3.79 -14.76 0.43
C THR A 53 -2.74 -13.95 -0.32
N VAL A 54 -1.77 -13.37 0.39
CA VAL A 54 -0.64 -12.67 -0.25
C VAL A 54 0.10 -13.56 -1.25
N LYS A 55 0.23 -14.85 -0.95
CA LYS A 55 0.85 -15.84 -1.85
C LYS A 55 0.06 -15.99 -3.16
N GLN A 56 -1.27 -16.09 -3.09
CA GLN A 56 -2.12 -16.16 -4.28
C GLN A 56 -2.03 -14.87 -5.09
N LEU A 57 -2.10 -13.71 -4.43
CA LEU A 57 -2.06 -12.40 -5.07
C LEU A 57 -0.75 -12.14 -5.80
N THR A 58 0.38 -12.45 -5.19
CA THR A 58 1.71 -12.23 -5.80
C THR A 58 2.04 -13.17 -6.97
N GLN A 59 1.23 -14.21 -7.20
CA GLN A 59 1.30 -15.03 -8.43
C GLN A 59 0.59 -14.38 -9.61
N LEU A 60 -0.35 -13.46 -9.36
CA LEU A 60 -1.12 -12.80 -10.41
C LEU A 60 -0.23 -11.86 -11.24
N THR A 61 -0.54 -11.80 -12.53
CA THR A 61 0.06 -10.82 -13.44
C THR A 61 -0.95 -9.71 -13.68
N ALA A 62 -0.59 -8.51 -13.27
CA ALA A 62 -1.35 -7.30 -13.58
C ALA A 62 -1.01 -6.80 -14.99
N LYS A 63 -2.02 -6.31 -15.70
CA LYS A 63 -1.91 -5.74 -17.05
C LYS A 63 -2.61 -4.37 -17.06
N GLU A 64 -1.94 -3.35 -17.59
CA GLU A 64 -2.50 -2.00 -17.72
C GLU A 64 -1.79 -1.29 -18.88
N ASP A 65 -2.54 -0.76 -19.83
CA ASP A 65 -2.04 0.03 -20.97
C ASP A 65 -0.85 -0.61 -21.70
N GLY A 66 -0.97 -1.91 -22.01
CA GLY A 66 0.08 -2.66 -22.70
C GLY A 66 1.28 -3.07 -21.82
N HIS A 67 1.31 -2.64 -20.56
CA HIS A 67 2.33 -3.04 -19.59
C HIS A 67 1.89 -4.26 -18.78
N ARG A 68 2.86 -5.08 -18.38
CA ARG A 68 2.66 -6.23 -17.51
C ARG A 68 3.59 -6.17 -16.31
N GLY A 69 3.11 -6.62 -15.16
CA GLY A 69 3.92 -6.77 -13.95
C GLY A 69 3.26 -7.71 -12.96
N LYS A 70 3.99 -8.14 -11.95
CA LYS A 70 3.42 -8.93 -10.87
C LYS A 70 2.72 -8.03 -9.85
N VAL A 71 1.64 -8.53 -9.25
CA VAL A 71 1.10 -7.95 -8.03
C VAL A 71 2.18 -8.06 -6.94
N VAL A 72 2.42 -6.99 -6.19
CA VAL A 72 3.55 -6.87 -5.28
C VAL A 72 3.05 -6.77 -3.84
N SER A 73 3.67 -7.50 -2.92
CA SER A 73 3.41 -7.31 -1.50
C SER A 73 4.07 -6.03 -0.98
N LEU A 74 3.52 -5.46 0.09
CA LEU A 74 4.12 -4.29 0.74
C LEU A 74 5.54 -4.58 1.23
N ASP A 75 5.81 -5.80 1.73
CA ASP A 75 7.16 -6.22 2.13
C ASP A 75 8.16 -6.15 0.97
N GLN A 76 7.78 -6.66 -0.20
CA GLN A 76 8.62 -6.63 -1.39
C GLN A 76 8.89 -5.18 -1.85
N TYR A 77 7.86 -4.35 -1.82
CA TYR A 77 7.98 -2.95 -2.24
C TYR A 77 8.85 -2.13 -1.29
N ILE A 78 8.64 -2.25 0.03
CA ILE A 78 9.47 -1.60 1.04
C ILE A 78 10.94 -2.03 0.90
N LYS A 79 11.20 -3.31 0.66
CA LYS A 79 12.56 -3.82 0.41
C LYS A 79 13.21 -3.14 -0.81
N ALA A 80 12.46 -2.96 -1.90
CA ALA A 80 12.94 -2.26 -3.08
C ALA A 80 13.16 -0.77 -2.82
N ALA A 81 12.22 -0.10 -2.15
CA ALA A 81 12.32 1.32 -1.80
C ALA A 81 13.55 1.61 -0.91
N LYS A 82 13.82 0.75 0.08
CA LYS A 82 15.02 0.86 0.92
C LYS A 82 16.32 0.79 0.11
N LYS A 83 16.41 -0.15 -0.84
CA LYS A 83 17.58 -0.27 -1.73
C LYS A 83 17.81 0.98 -2.57
N LEU A 84 16.73 1.64 -2.98
CA LEU A 84 16.75 2.86 -3.76
C LEU A 84 16.87 4.13 -2.91
N LYS A 85 16.86 4.00 -1.56
CA LYS A 85 16.79 5.12 -0.60
C LYS A 85 15.61 6.05 -0.86
N GLN A 86 14.50 5.50 -1.38
CA GLN A 86 13.28 6.22 -1.72
C GLN A 86 12.30 6.20 -0.55
N LYS A 87 11.81 7.38 -0.15
CA LYS A 87 10.74 7.50 0.84
C LYS A 87 9.38 7.19 0.21
N LEU A 88 8.48 6.65 1.02
CA LEU A 88 7.13 6.28 0.61
C LEU A 88 6.07 7.14 1.31
N LEU A 89 5.04 7.49 0.56
CA LEU A 89 3.75 7.96 1.07
C LEU A 89 2.76 6.80 0.89
N ILE A 90 2.35 6.19 1.98
CA ILE A 90 1.55 4.96 2.00
C ILE A 90 0.09 5.33 2.22
N GLU A 91 -0.76 5.14 1.23
CA GLU A 91 -2.20 5.29 1.37
C GLU A 91 -2.83 3.98 1.84
N ILE A 92 -3.47 4.01 2.99
CA ILE A 92 -4.25 2.88 3.50
C ILE A 92 -5.64 2.94 2.83
N LYS A 93 -5.93 1.96 1.97
CA LYS A 93 -7.23 1.76 1.34
C LYS A 93 -8.08 0.83 2.20
N THR A 94 -9.06 1.38 2.90
CA THR A 94 -10.00 0.59 3.69
C THR A 94 -11.26 0.27 2.87
N THR A 95 -11.78 -0.94 3.08
CA THR A 95 -13.05 -1.40 2.53
C THR A 95 -13.94 -1.90 3.67
N GLN A 96 -15.24 -2.04 3.39
CA GLN A 96 -16.18 -2.62 4.38
C GLN A 96 -15.89 -4.09 4.71
N HIS A 97 -15.09 -4.77 3.88
CA HIS A 97 -14.77 -6.19 4.04
C HIS A 97 -13.44 -6.43 4.77
N ASP A 98 -12.70 -5.37 5.12
CA ASP A 98 -11.44 -5.48 5.84
C ASP A 98 -11.65 -5.96 7.29
N SER A 99 -10.62 -6.53 7.87
CA SER A 99 -10.66 -6.91 9.28
C SER A 99 -10.76 -5.70 10.19
N LYS A 100 -11.47 -5.85 11.31
CA LYS A 100 -11.53 -4.80 12.37
C LYS A 100 -10.14 -4.43 12.90
N ASN A 101 -9.17 -5.30 12.69
CA ASN A 101 -7.78 -5.16 13.15
C ASN A 101 -6.83 -4.70 12.04
N PHE A 102 -7.31 -4.34 10.85
CA PHE A 102 -6.46 -3.93 9.72
C PHE A 102 -5.39 -2.92 10.15
N VAL A 103 -5.80 -1.79 10.69
CA VAL A 103 -4.87 -0.71 11.09
C VAL A 103 -3.92 -1.17 12.19
N ALA A 104 -4.39 -1.94 13.18
CA ALA A 104 -3.56 -2.47 14.25
C ALA A 104 -2.50 -3.44 13.70
N ASN A 105 -2.90 -4.35 12.80
CA ASN A 105 -1.99 -5.27 12.13
C ASN A 105 -0.94 -4.53 11.29
N PHE A 106 -1.38 -3.51 10.53
CA PHE A 106 -0.50 -2.66 9.74
C PHE A 106 0.54 -1.97 10.62
N ASN A 107 0.11 -1.30 11.70
CA ASN A 107 0.99 -0.60 12.61
C ASN A 107 1.96 -1.54 13.34
N LYS A 108 1.48 -2.69 13.79
CA LYS A 108 2.34 -3.70 14.42
C LYS A 108 3.45 -4.16 13.49
N LYS A 109 3.13 -4.35 12.21
CA LYS A 109 4.09 -4.87 11.23
C LYS A 109 5.03 -3.78 10.68
N TYR A 110 4.52 -2.58 10.41
CA TYR A 110 5.27 -1.55 9.66
C TYR A 110 5.58 -0.28 10.45
N GLY A 111 4.99 -0.07 11.62
CA GLY A 111 5.15 1.18 12.38
C GLY A 111 6.60 1.59 12.59
N GLN A 112 7.47 0.68 13.05
CA GLN A 112 8.89 0.97 13.23
C GLN A 112 9.62 1.25 11.90
N THR A 113 9.26 0.55 10.83
CA THR A 113 9.82 0.77 9.50
C THR A 113 9.45 2.15 8.96
N ILE A 114 8.20 2.58 9.17
CA ILE A 114 7.67 3.89 8.78
C ILE A 114 8.45 4.99 9.51
N LEU A 115 8.60 4.89 10.83
CA LEU A 115 9.35 5.85 11.63
C LEU A 115 10.81 5.93 11.20
N LYS A 116 11.50 4.80 11.13
CA LYS A 116 12.93 4.71 10.83
C LYS A 116 13.27 5.27 9.44
N ASN A 117 12.42 5.03 8.46
CA ASN A 117 12.67 5.46 7.07
C ASN A 117 12.00 6.80 6.73
N LYS A 118 11.36 7.46 7.71
CA LYS A 118 10.63 8.73 7.52
C LYS A 118 9.59 8.62 6.41
N TYR A 119 8.89 7.48 6.34
CA TYR A 119 7.74 7.30 5.47
C TYR A 119 6.54 8.04 6.02
N GLN A 120 5.59 8.37 5.18
CA GLN A 120 4.34 9.02 5.55
C GLN A 120 3.17 8.06 5.29
N VAL A 121 2.09 8.23 6.04
CA VAL A 121 0.86 7.45 5.89
C VAL A 121 -0.30 8.41 5.69
N GLN A 122 -1.17 8.09 4.74
CA GLN A 122 -2.42 8.80 4.49
C GLN A 122 -3.58 7.81 4.38
N SER A 123 -4.79 8.28 4.51
CA SER A 123 -6.01 7.54 4.20
C SER A 123 -7.16 8.53 3.99
N LEU A 124 -8.11 8.17 3.14
CA LEU A 124 -9.40 8.84 3.03
C LEU A 124 -10.35 8.47 4.18
N ASP A 125 -10.06 7.38 4.91
CA ASP A 125 -10.79 6.96 6.10
C ASP A 125 -10.22 7.65 7.35
N TYR A 126 -10.97 8.63 7.87
CA TYR A 126 -10.61 9.34 9.10
C TYR A 126 -10.40 8.40 10.29
N THR A 127 -11.23 7.34 10.40
CA THR A 127 -11.12 6.38 11.51
C THR A 127 -9.82 5.59 11.45
N ALA A 128 -9.37 5.20 10.24
CA ALA A 128 -8.10 4.53 10.03
C ALA A 128 -6.93 5.43 10.46
N ILE A 129 -6.93 6.70 10.04
CA ILE A 129 -5.88 7.65 10.42
C ILE A 129 -5.88 7.92 11.93
N LYS A 130 -7.04 8.12 12.55
CA LYS A 130 -7.14 8.32 14.00
C LYS A 130 -6.55 7.14 14.78
N LYS A 131 -6.77 5.91 14.34
CA LYS A 131 -6.16 4.72 14.93
C LYS A 131 -4.65 4.68 14.70
N CYS A 132 -4.18 5.02 13.51
CA CYS A 132 -2.75 5.11 13.22
C CYS A 132 -2.05 6.13 14.10
N THR A 133 -2.58 7.35 14.24
CA THR A 133 -1.98 8.44 15.01
C THR A 133 -1.91 8.17 16.51
N SER A 134 -2.79 7.35 17.05
CA SER A 134 -2.72 6.92 18.47
C SER A 134 -1.56 5.96 18.74
N LEU A 135 -1.03 5.30 17.72
CA LEU A 135 -0.04 4.23 17.83
C LEU A 135 1.34 4.63 17.30
N ILE A 136 1.45 5.68 16.47
CA ILE A 136 2.69 6.18 15.89
C ILE A 136 2.75 7.70 16.08
N GLN A 137 3.93 8.30 16.19
CA GLN A 137 4.09 9.74 16.42
C GLN A 137 3.36 10.59 15.37
N LYS A 138 2.58 11.59 15.85
CA LYS A 138 1.67 12.45 15.06
C LYS A 138 2.29 13.14 13.84
N SER A 139 3.61 13.33 13.80
CA SER A 139 4.30 14.09 12.76
C SER A 139 4.40 13.38 11.39
N GLN A 140 3.98 12.11 11.29
CA GLN A 140 4.13 11.31 10.07
C GLN A 140 2.79 10.91 9.41
N PHE A 141 1.67 11.48 9.90
CA PHE A 141 0.33 11.18 9.38
C PHE A 141 -0.32 12.41 8.75
N TYR A 142 -0.89 12.22 7.59
CA TYR A 142 -1.69 13.22 6.88
C TYR A 142 -3.10 12.70 6.67
N ILE A 143 -4.08 13.54 7.01
CA ILE A 143 -5.48 13.31 6.69
C ILE A 143 -5.77 14.14 5.45
N PHE A 144 -6.06 13.50 4.34
CA PHE A 144 -6.72 14.17 3.23
C PHE A 144 -8.23 14.08 3.44
N SER A 145 -8.79 15.10 4.05
CA SER A 145 -10.24 15.31 3.98
C SER A 145 -10.54 15.91 2.62
N LEU A 146 -11.21 15.13 1.77
CA LEU A 146 -11.94 15.72 0.64
C LEU A 146 -13.13 16.47 1.25
N THR A 147 -12.95 17.76 1.52
CA THR A 147 -14.08 18.67 1.64
C THR A 147 -14.69 18.78 0.24
N THR A 148 -15.82 18.11 0.07
CA THR A 148 -16.77 18.41 -1.03
C THR A 148 -17.29 19.83 -0.91
#